data_ab766ee6590aac7964b16aeba4b0bf25
#
_entry.id   ab766ee6590aac7964b16aeba4b0bf25
#
_cell.length_a   1.000
_cell.length_b   1.000
_cell.length_c   1.000
_cell.angle_alpha   90.00
_cell.angle_beta   90.00
_cell.angle_gamma   90.00
#
_symmetry.space_group_name_H-M   'P 1'
#
loop_
_entity.id
_entity.type
_entity.pdbx_description
1 polymer ?
#
loop_
_entity_poly.entity_id
_entity_poly.type
_entity_poly.pdbx_seq_one_letter_code
_entity_poly.pdbx_strand_id
1 'polypeptide(L)'
;MDGLADLTIVIPTYGRPDYVRRQVDFWTGSPARIVIADGSPLPLSFAPKSVSTNITYIHSDGDFHSRMLRLADEVSTKFVAVLGDDDFFSPDGLRACINRLGADPTLIGCVGRSIRFFFQDGRVLAEQRDPESAEFPSSVKSGLDRLYATYHPGKIGALLYGVYRTEPWSDVVRSAYSARFKTGYIYDTVIRVLLTYRGPVGVEEVAMWFCSAENPPVRDAPGMNRNVGFVEWLSSDATKDEVSDCIRLMVDDLVDLGQDEPHEIRSAVEFVVGELRNRYQKKAAIRARPGVRARRFVFAKSPRFLKRFGKRFMPTGLRRVLDWTMVPIAELVTKVEASGIRISSNDVEKIVDAVVGKAQRVANHES
;
A
#
# COMPACT_ATOMS: atom_id res chain seq x y z
N MET A 1 -26.16 5.59 9.79
CA MET A 1 -24.99 5.29 10.65
C MET A 1 -23.73 5.56 9.84
N ASP A 2 -22.70 6.14 10.44
CA ASP A 2 -21.43 6.36 9.74
C ASP A 2 -20.77 4.99 9.53
N GLY A 3 -20.66 4.53 8.28
CA GLY A 3 -20.09 3.22 7.92
C GLY A 3 -18.66 2.99 8.42
N LEU A 4 -17.95 4.03 8.86
CA LEU A 4 -16.62 3.90 9.47
C LEU A 4 -16.63 3.15 10.80
N ALA A 5 -17.77 3.09 11.52
CA ALA A 5 -17.87 2.31 12.75
C ALA A 5 -17.72 0.79 12.51
N ASP A 6 -17.97 0.34 11.28
CA ASP A 6 -17.82 -1.06 10.86
C ASP A 6 -16.41 -1.37 10.31
N LEU A 7 -15.44 -0.45 10.43
CA LEU A 7 -14.09 -0.56 9.89
C LEU A 7 -13.04 -0.63 10.98
N THR A 8 -12.12 -1.59 10.87
CA THR A 8 -10.83 -1.56 11.57
C THR A 8 -9.71 -1.19 10.61
N ILE A 9 -8.91 -0.18 10.94
CA ILE A 9 -7.66 0.14 10.24
C ILE A 9 -6.52 -0.45 11.04
N VAL A 10 -5.71 -1.31 10.43
CA VAL A 10 -4.56 -1.95 11.04
C VAL A 10 -3.27 -1.31 10.56
N ILE A 11 -2.38 -0.95 11.50
CA ILE A 11 -1.15 -0.19 11.23
C ILE A 11 0.04 -0.91 11.85
N PRO A 12 0.83 -1.68 11.08
CA PRO A 12 2.10 -2.21 11.54
C PRO A 12 3.17 -1.10 11.55
N THR A 13 3.95 -0.99 12.62
CA THR A 13 5.02 0.00 12.76
C THR A 13 6.28 -0.59 13.40
N TYR A 14 7.43 0.07 13.18
CA TYR A 14 8.72 -0.29 13.78
C TYR A 14 9.67 0.91 13.78
N GLY A 15 10.11 1.35 14.97
CA GLY A 15 11.13 2.40 15.12
C GLY A 15 10.71 3.79 14.62
N ARG A 16 9.40 4.10 14.62
CA ARG A 16 8.85 5.33 14.04
C ARG A 16 7.85 6.04 14.95
N PRO A 17 8.23 6.43 16.17
CA PRO A 17 7.30 7.01 17.16
C PRO A 17 6.56 8.25 16.66
N ASP A 18 7.23 9.13 15.89
CA ASP A 18 6.61 10.35 15.37
C ASP A 18 5.52 10.09 14.33
N TYR A 19 5.69 9.02 13.54
CA TYR A 19 4.65 8.61 12.59
C TYR A 19 3.46 8.00 13.33
N VAL A 20 3.70 7.19 14.35
CA VAL A 20 2.62 6.65 15.19
C VAL A 20 1.86 7.78 15.87
N ARG A 21 2.56 8.78 16.45
CA ARG A 21 1.91 9.96 17.01
C ARG A 21 1.04 10.66 15.98
N ARG A 22 1.54 10.84 14.76
CA ARG A 22 0.79 11.43 13.65
C ARG A 22 -0.49 10.66 13.33
N GLN A 23 -0.44 9.32 13.34
CA GLN A 23 -1.62 8.48 13.14
C GLN A 23 -2.61 8.62 14.30
N VAL A 24 -2.12 8.62 15.53
CA VAL A 24 -2.96 8.84 16.72
C VAL A 24 -3.68 10.18 16.64
N ASP A 25 -2.95 11.27 16.37
CA ASP A 25 -3.53 12.62 16.24
C ASP A 25 -4.58 12.67 15.12
N PHE A 26 -4.30 12.03 13.97
CA PHE A 26 -5.18 12.03 12.79
C PHE A 26 -6.48 11.26 13.03
N TRP A 27 -6.41 10.09 13.70
CA TRP A 27 -7.55 9.20 13.88
C TRP A 27 -8.31 9.40 15.20
N THR A 28 -7.81 10.22 16.10
CA THR A 28 -8.51 10.53 17.37
C THR A 28 -9.90 11.07 17.08
N GLY A 29 -10.91 10.47 17.72
CA GLY A 29 -12.33 10.84 17.54
C GLY A 29 -12.97 10.33 16.24
N SER A 30 -12.26 9.57 15.41
CA SER A 30 -12.86 8.88 14.26
C SER A 30 -13.78 7.75 14.74
N PRO A 31 -14.89 7.47 14.05
CA PRO A 31 -15.70 6.28 14.31
C PRO A 31 -14.98 4.95 14.00
N ALA A 32 -13.95 4.97 13.13
CA ALA A 32 -13.18 3.78 12.79
C ALA A 32 -12.35 3.29 13.98
N ARG A 33 -12.26 1.97 14.15
CA ARG A 33 -11.33 1.34 15.08
C ARG A 33 -9.92 1.32 14.48
N ILE A 34 -8.94 1.75 15.23
CA ILE A 34 -7.53 1.75 14.83
C ILE A 34 -6.77 0.76 15.70
N VAL A 35 -6.03 -0.15 15.08
CA VAL A 35 -5.15 -1.10 15.77
C VAL A 35 -3.73 -0.88 15.29
N ILE A 36 -2.84 -0.47 16.20
CA ILE A 36 -1.43 -0.21 15.92
C ILE A 36 -0.61 -1.33 16.57
N ALA A 37 0.13 -2.10 15.76
CA ALA A 37 1.07 -3.10 16.23
C ALA A 37 2.50 -2.60 16.06
N ASP A 38 3.13 -2.28 17.18
CA ASP A 38 4.48 -1.72 17.27
C ASP A 38 5.48 -2.80 17.67
N GLY A 39 6.45 -3.07 16.80
CA GLY A 39 7.56 -3.98 17.05
C GLY A 39 8.86 -3.28 17.42
N SER A 40 8.82 -2.01 17.80
CA SER A 40 9.99 -1.25 18.23
C SER A 40 10.65 -1.91 19.46
N PRO A 41 11.97 -1.78 19.64
CA PRO A 41 12.65 -2.34 20.84
C PRO A 41 12.10 -1.82 22.15
N LEU A 42 11.60 -0.59 22.16
CA LEU A 42 10.96 0.03 23.31
C LEU A 42 9.54 0.51 22.94
N PRO A 43 8.57 0.39 23.85
CA PRO A 43 7.24 0.91 23.62
C PRO A 43 7.27 2.44 23.50
N LEU A 44 6.22 2.99 22.89
CA LEU A 44 6.05 4.43 22.83
C LEU A 44 6.05 5.07 24.23
N SER A 45 6.73 6.20 24.34
CA SER A 45 6.77 7.00 25.59
C SER A 45 5.44 7.69 25.92
N PHE A 46 4.52 7.77 24.97
CA PHE A 46 3.16 8.27 25.14
C PHE A 46 2.16 7.12 25.06
N ALA A 47 1.08 7.18 25.82
CA ALA A 47 0.06 6.14 25.89
C ALA A 47 -1.11 6.46 24.93
N PRO A 48 -1.18 5.89 23.72
CA PRO A 48 -2.25 6.18 22.76
C PRO A 48 -3.65 5.90 23.34
N LYS A 49 -3.78 4.89 24.19
CA LYS A 49 -5.06 4.53 24.85
C LYS A 49 -5.63 5.61 25.75
N SER A 50 -4.78 6.48 26.32
CA SER A 50 -5.24 7.60 27.13
C SER A 50 -5.75 8.78 26.30
N VAL A 51 -5.48 8.77 24.98
CA VAL A 51 -5.81 9.85 24.05
C VAL A 51 -7.15 9.62 23.37
N SER A 52 -7.48 8.34 23.05
CA SER A 52 -8.72 8.03 22.33
C SER A 52 -9.20 6.60 22.58
N THR A 53 -10.51 6.44 22.73
CA THR A 53 -11.16 5.14 22.96
C THR A 53 -11.22 4.27 21.70
N ASN A 54 -11.05 4.85 20.52
CA ASN A 54 -11.07 4.13 19.25
C ASN A 54 -9.71 3.58 18.83
N ILE A 55 -8.62 3.83 19.61
CA ILE A 55 -7.27 3.41 19.26
C ILE A 55 -6.77 2.33 20.23
N THR A 56 -6.41 1.18 19.67
CA THR A 56 -5.73 0.09 20.38
C THR A 56 -4.25 0.08 19.99
N TYR A 57 -3.36 0.22 20.96
CA TYR A 57 -1.92 0.10 20.74
C TYR A 57 -1.42 -1.19 21.39
N ILE A 58 -0.70 -1.98 20.58
CA ILE A 58 -0.09 -3.25 20.96
C ILE A 58 1.40 -3.12 20.74
N HIS A 59 2.18 -3.18 21.83
CA HIS A 59 3.62 -3.33 21.73
C HIS A 59 3.99 -4.79 21.85
N SER A 60 4.81 -5.28 20.91
CA SER A 60 5.30 -6.65 20.88
C SER A 60 6.68 -6.65 20.24
N ASP A 61 7.64 -7.27 20.89
CA ASP A 61 9.00 -7.52 20.38
C ASP A 61 9.06 -8.57 19.25
N GLY A 62 7.91 -9.10 18.86
CA GLY A 62 7.75 -10.02 17.75
C GLY A 62 8.20 -9.44 16.41
N ASP A 63 8.58 -10.33 15.51
CA ASP A 63 8.91 -9.94 14.13
C ASP A 63 7.70 -9.42 13.34
N PHE A 64 7.93 -8.98 12.11
CA PHE A 64 6.87 -8.43 11.26
C PHE A 64 5.74 -9.44 10.99
N HIS A 65 6.06 -10.73 10.85
CA HIS A 65 5.07 -11.79 10.62
C HIS A 65 4.13 -11.93 11.82
N SER A 66 4.70 -12.07 13.00
CA SER A 66 3.94 -12.18 14.25
C SER A 66 3.03 -10.97 14.46
N ARG A 67 3.49 -9.76 14.12
CA ARG A 67 2.67 -8.55 14.18
C ARG A 67 1.51 -8.57 13.21
N MET A 68 1.73 -9.00 11.95
CA MET A 68 0.65 -9.09 10.96
C MET A 68 -0.40 -10.12 11.35
N LEU A 69 0.01 -11.27 11.87
CA LEU A 69 -0.90 -12.29 12.40
C LEU A 69 -1.69 -11.74 13.61
N ARG A 70 -1.00 -11.08 14.54
CA ARG A 70 -1.65 -10.43 15.69
C ARG A 70 -2.67 -9.36 15.25
N LEU A 71 -2.33 -8.55 14.24
CA LEU A 71 -3.28 -7.57 13.68
C LEU A 71 -4.51 -8.23 13.10
N ALA A 72 -4.36 -9.37 12.40
CA ALA A 72 -5.49 -10.12 11.87
C ALA A 72 -6.42 -10.66 12.97
N ASP A 73 -5.85 -11.07 14.12
CA ASP A 73 -6.63 -11.56 15.27
C ASP A 73 -7.37 -10.44 16.02
N GLU A 74 -6.89 -9.20 15.94
CA GLU A 74 -7.52 -8.05 16.60
C GLU A 74 -8.69 -7.46 15.80
N VAL A 75 -8.87 -7.84 14.54
CA VAL A 75 -9.97 -7.33 13.72
C VAL A 75 -11.27 -8.02 14.08
N SER A 76 -12.24 -7.23 14.54
CA SER A 76 -13.57 -7.73 14.91
C SER A 76 -14.73 -7.01 14.22
N THR A 77 -14.44 -6.04 13.38
CA THR A 77 -15.41 -5.28 12.59
C THR A 77 -15.70 -5.99 11.26
N LYS A 78 -16.75 -5.56 10.57
CA LYS A 78 -17.17 -6.14 9.29
C LYS A 78 -16.14 -5.93 8.17
N PHE A 79 -15.41 -4.82 8.23
CA PHE A 79 -14.44 -4.42 7.25
C PHE A 79 -13.07 -4.14 7.88
N VAL A 80 -12.03 -4.30 7.07
CA VAL A 80 -10.64 -4.02 7.46
C VAL A 80 -9.90 -3.31 6.33
N ALA A 81 -8.93 -2.47 6.70
CA ALA A 81 -7.97 -1.87 5.79
C ALA A 81 -6.58 -1.85 6.45
N VAL A 82 -5.53 -2.12 5.65
CA VAL A 82 -4.13 -2.01 6.08
C VAL A 82 -3.59 -0.64 5.70
N LEU A 83 -2.92 0.02 6.62
CA LEU A 83 -2.31 1.33 6.39
C LEU A 83 -0.84 1.33 6.82
N GLY A 84 0.05 1.89 6.00
CA GLY A 84 1.41 2.22 6.42
C GLY A 84 1.40 3.31 7.51
N ASP A 85 2.34 3.25 8.45
CA ASP A 85 2.44 4.24 9.52
C ASP A 85 2.75 5.66 9.01
N ASP A 86 3.30 5.77 7.79
CA ASP A 86 3.61 7.03 7.11
C ASP A 86 2.56 7.47 6.06
N ASP A 87 1.54 6.68 5.83
CA ASP A 87 0.45 6.93 4.89
C ASP A 87 -0.81 7.50 5.57
N PHE A 88 -1.82 7.85 4.76
CA PHE A 88 -3.15 8.21 5.23
C PHE A 88 -4.24 7.61 4.36
N PHE A 89 -5.39 7.34 4.98
CA PHE A 89 -6.64 7.19 4.24
C PHE A 89 -7.51 8.44 4.38
N SER A 90 -8.16 8.85 3.30
CA SER A 90 -9.25 9.81 3.37
C SER A 90 -10.48 9.13 3.99
N PRO A 91 -11.05 9.66 5.08
CA PRO A 91 -12.29 9.15 5.66
C PRO A 91 -13.44 9.08 4.65
N ASP A 92 -13.57 10.07 3.76
CA ASP A 92 -14.61 10.07 2.72
C ASP A 92 -14.37 9.00 1.66
N GLY A 93 -13.10 8.76 1.31
CA GLY A 93 -12.72 7.66 0.43
C GLY A 93 -13.05 6.29 1.04
N LEU A 94 -12.78 6.11 2.32
CA LEU A 94 -13.15 4.88 3.05
C LEU A 94 -14.66 4.67 3.09
N ARG A 95 -15.45 5.72 3.38
CA ARG A 95 -16.93 5.65 3.35
C ARG A 95 -17.46 5.24 2.00
N ALA A 96 -16.91 5.80 0.91
CA ALA A 96 -17.31 5.43 -0.44
C ALA A 96 -17.09 3.92 -0.70
N CYS A 97 -15.92 3.40 -0.33
CA CYS A 97 -15.60 1.97 -0.48
C CYS A 97 -16.52 1.09 0.40
N ILE A 98 -16.79 1.47 1.65
CA ILE A 98 -17.69 0.74 2.54
C ILE A 98 -19.10 0.72 1.98
N ASN A 99 -19.61 1.84 1.48
CA ASN A 99 -20.93 1.93 0.86
C ASN A 99 -21.02 1.04 -0.39
N ARG A 100 -19.96 1.01 -1.22
CA ARG A 100 -19.87 0.11 -2.38
C ARG A 100 -19.96 -1.36 -1.96
N LEU A 101 -19.22 -1.76 -0.92
CA LEU A 101 -19.25 -3.11 -0.36
C LEU A 101 -20.61 -3.44 0.27
N GLY A 102 -21.29 -2.46 0.86
CA GLY A 102 -22.65 -2.60 1.38
C GLY A 102 -23.69 -2.83 0.30
N ALA A 103 -23.53 -2.14 -0.84
CA ALA A 103 -24.44 -2.21 -1.98
C ALA A 103 -24.24 -3.49 -2.84
N ASP A 104 -23.03 -4.07 -2.84
CA ASP A 104 -22.69 -5.23 -3.65
C ASP A 104 -22.04 -6.32 -2.78
N PRO A 105 -22.84 -7.32 -2.32
CA PRO A 105 -22.32 -8.40 -1.47
C PRO A 105 -21.37 -9.36 -2.20
N THR A 106 -21.28 -9.32 -3.52
CA THR A 106 -20.35 -10.16 -4.30
C THR A 106 -18.91 -9.66 -4.22
N LEU A 107 -18.70 -8.37 -3.93
CA LEU A 107 -17.37 -7.79 -3.78
C LEU A 107 -16.75 -8.22 -2.45
N ILE A 108 -15.50 -8.69 -2.50
CA ILE A 108 -14.71 -8.95 -1.29
C ILE A 108 -13.93 -7.74 -0.81
N GLY A 109 -13.70 -6.78 -1.68
CA GLY A 109 -12.96 -5.56 -1.39
C GLY A 109 -13.35 -4.40 -2.30
N CYS A 110 -12.90 -3.21 -1.94
CA CYS A 110 -13.06 -2.00 -2.74
C CYS A 110 -11.84 -1.09 -2.56
N VAL A 111 -11.38 -0.48 -3.63
CA VAL A 111 -10.27 0.47 -3.63
C VAL A 111 -10.71 1.81 -4.19
N GLY A 112 -10.09 2.88 -3.70
CA GLY A 112 -10.18 4.21 -4.31
C GLY A 112 -8.93 4.56 -5.10
N ARG A 113 -8.85 5.80 -5.55
CA ARG A 113 -7.70 6.36 -6.25
C ARG A 113 -6.59 6.73 -5.26
N SER A 114 -5.34 6.58 -5.71
CA SER A 114 -4.15 6.80 -4.87
C SER A 114 -3.49 8.13 -5.20
N ILE A 115 -3.15 8.87 -4.16
CA ILE A 115 -2.38 10.12 -4.22
C ILE A 115 -1.04 9.89 -3.55
N ARG A 116 0.06 10.18 -4.22
CA ARG A 116 1.39 10.17 -3.62
C ARG A 116 1.73 11.58 -3.16
N PHE A 117 2.19 11.73 -1.92
CA PHE A 117 2.57 13.03 -1.37
C PHE A 117 3.99 13.05 -0.82
N PHE A 118 4.53 14.25 -0.70
CA PHE A 118 5.87 14.52 -0.17
C PHE A 118 5.90 15.90 0.48
N PHE A 119 6.49 16.02 1.68
CA PHE A 119 6.69 17.29 2.35
C PHE A 119 8.06 17.88 2.00
N GLN A 120 8.08 19.10 1.49
CA GLN A 120 9.32 19.79 1.14
C GLN A 120 9.16 21.30 1.25
N ASP A 121 10.16 21.97 1.85
CA ASP A 121 10.24 23.43 1.95
C ASP A 121 8.92 24.06 2.50
N GLY A 122 8.34 23.48 3.55
CA GLY A 122 7.12 23.97 4.18
C GLY A 122 5.83 23.67 3.40
N ARG A 123 5.89 22.87 2.33
CA ARG A 123 4.75 22.58 1.46
C ARG A 123 4.56 21.09 1.25
N VAL A 124 3.30 20.67 1.16
CA VAL A 124 2.95 19.33 0.71
C VAL A 124 2.83 19.35 -0.81
N LEU A 125 3.69 18.58 -1.47
CA LEU A 125 3.65 18.31 -2.91
C LEU A 125 2.99 16.97 -3.13
N ALA A 126 2.20 16.82 -4.20
CA ALA A 126 1.50 15.59 -4.48
C ALA A 126 1.36 15.30 -5.98
N GLU A 127 1.09 14.05 -6.31
CA GLU A 127 0.76 13.57 -7.64
C GLU A 127 -0.24 12.42 -7.56
N GLN A 128 -1.06 12.23 -8.58
CA GLN A 128 -1.87 11.04 -8.72
C GLN A 128 -0.96 9.84 -8.99
N ARG A 129 -1.06 8.80 -8.17
CA ARG A 129 -0.29 7.57 -8.34
C ARG A 129 -1.05 6.61 -9.24
N ASP A 130 -0.32 6.02 -10.19
CA ASP A 130 -0.78 4.93 -11.06
C ASP A 130 -2.23 5.10 -11.58
N PRO A 131 -2.56 6.20 -12.28
CA PRO A 131 -3.94 6.46 -12.73
C PRO A 131 -4.51 5.36 -13.64
N GLU A 132 -3.62 4.60 -14.27
CA GLU A 132 -3.97 3.53 -15.22
C GLU A 132 -4.18 2.17 -14.54
N SER A 133 -3.84 2.03 -13.24
CA SER A 133 -3.74 0.73 -12.56
C SER A 133 -4.92 0.39 -11.65
N ALA A 134 -5.93 1.23 -11.57
CA ALA A 134 -7.09 1.03 -10.70
C ALA A 134 -8.29 0.39 -11.44
N GLU A 135 -8.05 -0.33 -12.52
CA GLU A 135 -9.09 -1.12 -13.19
C GLU A 135 -8.91 -2.58 -12.79
N PHE A 136 -9.75 -3.06 -11.87
CA PHE A 136 -9.84 -4.47 -11.54
C PHE A 136 -11.02 -5.09 -12.31
N PRO A 137 -10.92 -6.33 -12.75
CA PRO A 137 -11.99 -7.00 -13.48
C PRO A 137 -13.10 -7.45 -12.53
N SER A 138 -13.82 -6.48 -11.93
CA SER A 138 -14.90 -6.74 -10.97
C SER A 138 -16.09 -7.51 -11.57
N SER A 139 -16.25 -7.49 -12.89
CA SER A 139 -17.30 -8.24 -13.60
C SER A 139 -16.95 -9.70 -13.86
N VAL A 140 -15.68 -10.09 -13.68
CA VAL A 140 -15.21 -11.46 -13.93
C VAL A 140 -15.49 -12.34 -12.72
N LYS A 141 -16.28 -13.41 -12.92
CA LYS A 141 -16.74 -14.28 -11.83
C LYS A 141 -15.71 -15.34 -11.42
N SER A 142 -15.03 -15.98 -12.39
CA SER A 142 -14.03 -17.02 -12.13
C SER A 142 -12.79 -16.44 -11.44
N GLY A 143 -12.26 -17.14 -10.44
CA GLY A 143 -11.01 -16.79 -9.75
C GLY A 143 -9.83 -16.83 -10.69
N LEU A 144 -9.72 -17.85 -11.54
CA LEU A 144 -8.68 -18.01 -12.53
C LEU A 144 -8.70 -16.86 -13.56
N ASP A 145 -9.87 -16.55 -14.10
CA ASP A 145 -10.01 -15.47 -15.09
C ASP A 145 -9.65 -14.10 -14.48
N ARG A 146 -9.98 -13.88 -13.20
CA ARG A 146 -9.56 -12.65 -12.49
C ARG A 146 -8.04 -12.56 -12.37
N LEU A 147 -7.34 -13.66 -12.08
CA LEU A 147 -5.89 -13.68 -12.05
C LEU A 147 -5.30 -13.31 -13.41
N TYR A 148 -5.76 -13.97 -14.49
CA TYR A 148 -5.29 -13.67 -15.84
C TYR A 148 -5.57 -12.21 -16.24
N ALA A 149 -6.78 -11.71 -16.01
CA ALA A 149 -7.17 -10.36 -16.39
C ALA A 149 -6.44 -9.27 -15.57
N THR A 150 -6.15 -9.52 -14.30
CA THR A 150 -5.46 -8.56 -13.42
C THR A 150 -3.97 -8.45 -13.74
N TYR A 151 -3.33 -9.58 -14.06
CA TYR A 151 -1.88 -9.60 -14.26
C TYR A 151 -1.45 -9.47 -15.72
N HIS A 152 -2.34 -9.61 -16.67
CA HIS A 152 -2.10 -9.37 -18.08
C HIS A 152 -3.01 -8.24 -18.62
N PRO A 153 -2.51 -7.11 -18.99
CA PRO A 153 -1.19 -6.54 -19.20
C PRO A 153 -0.57 -5.81 -18.00
N GLY A 154 -0.83 -6.28 -16.79
CA GLY A 154 -0.16 -5.74 -15.61
C GLY A 154 -0.83 -4.54 -14.96
N LYS A 155 -2.14 -4.55 -14.83
CA LYS A 155 -2.95 -3.56 -14.10
C LYS A 155 -2.89 -3.82 -12.58
N ILE A 156 -1.68 -3.79 -12.01
CA ILE A 156 -1.49 -3.99 -10.56
C ILE A 156 -1.59 -2.63 -9.88
N GLY A 157 -2.74 -2.31 -9.34
CA GLY A 157 -2.99 -1.08 -8.59
C GLY A 157 -2.73 -1.21 -7.09
N ALA A 158 -3.28 -0.29 -6.34
CA ALA A 158 -3.20 -0.20 -4.88
C ALA A 158 -4.10 -1.24 -4.16
N LEU A 159 -4.22 -2.45 -4.70
CA LEU A 159 -5.11 -3.49 -4.20
C LEU A 159 -4.87 -3.82 -2.73
N LEU A 160 -3.61 -3.77 -2.27
CA LEU A 160 -3.28 -4.01 -0.87
C LEU A 160 -3.89 -2.97 0.08
N TYR A 161 -4.05 -1.73 -0.37
CA TYR A 161 -4.54 -0.60 0.41
C TYR A 161 -6.03 -0.33 0.14
N GLY A 162 -6.81 -1.40 0.00
CA GLY A 162 -8.26 -1.36 -0.13
C GLY A 162 -8.98 -1.55 1.21
N VAL A 163 -10.28 -1.37 1.19
CA VAL A 163 -11.21 -1.83 2.24
C VAL A 163 -11.68 -3.22 1.85
N TYR A 164 -11.55 -4.18 2.75
CA TYR A 164 -11.91 -5.59 2.52
C TYR A 164 -12.95 -6.08 3.52
N ARG A 165 -13.71 -7.10 3.16
CA ARG A 165 -14.44 -7.90 4.16
C ARG A 165 -13.42 -8.61 5.03
N THR A 166 -13.67 -8.62 6.33
CA THR A 166 -12.69 -9.09 7.33
C THR A 166 -12.34 -10.56 7.15
N GLU A 167 -13.32 -11.42 6.91
CA GLU A 167 -13.11 -12.87 6.80
C GLU A 167 -12.09 -13.21 5.69
N PRO A 168 -12.34 -12.91 4.38
CA PRO A 168 -11.40 -13.26 3.33
C PRO A 168 -10.04 -12.57 3.48
N TRP A 169 -10.00 -11.35 4.04
CA TRP A 169 -8.75 -10.66 4.30
C TRP A 169 -7.93 -11.35 5.40
N SER A 170 -8.56 -11.72 6.51
CA SER A 170 -7.89 -12.38 7.63
C SER A 170 -7.31 -13.73 7.23
N ASP A 171 -8.04 -14.52 6.43
CA ASP A 171 -7.57 -15.81 5.94
C ASP A 171 -6.34 -15.64 5.03
N VAL A 172 -6.40 -14.67 4.11
CA VAL A 172 -5.29 -14.36 3.22
C VAL A 172 -4.06 -13.88 4.00
N VAL A 173 -4.23 -13.05 5.02
CA VAL A 173 -3.12 -12.59 5.86
C VAL A 173 -2.50 -13.75 6.63
N ARG A 174 -3.31 -14.62 7.23
CA ARG A 174 -2.81 -15.82 7.92
C ARG A 174 -2.05 -16.74 6.98
N SER A 175 -2.58 -16.99 5.78
CA SER A 175 -1.88 -17.78 4.77
C SER A 175 -0.57 -17.12 4.33
N ALA A 176 -0.59 -15.85 3.95
CA ALA A 176 0.58 -15.13 3.47
C ALA A 176 1.73 -15.10 4.50
N TYR A 177 1.41 -14.92 5.78
CA TYR A 177 2.39 -14.83 6.87
C TYR A 177 2.63 -16.17 7.60
N SER A 178 2.11 -17.30 7.12
CA SER A 178 2.44 -18.64 7.62
C SER A 178 3.87 -19.06 7.25
N ALA A 179 4.39 -18.59 6.14
CA ALA A 179 5.75 -18.86 5.66
C ALA A 179 6.68 -17.65 5.81
N ARG A 180 7.99 -17.91 5.82
CA ARG A 180 9.03 -16.88 5.94
C ARG A 180 9.91 -16.87 4.70
N PHE A 181 9.98 -15.73 4.02
CA PHE A 181 10.76 -15.54 2.80
C PHE A 181 11.91 -14.55 3.03
N LYS A 182 13.02 -14.74 2.31
CA LYS A 182 14.21 -13.86 2.35
C LYS A 182 13.93 -12.44 1.84
N THR A 183 12.84 -12.24 1.08
CA THR A 183 12.43 -10.93 0.63
C THR A 183 11.06 -10.54 1.16
N GLY A 184 10.96 -9.39 1.81
CA GLY A 184 9.67 -8.86 2.28
C GLY A 184 8.73 -8.38 1.15
N TYR A 185 9.24 -8.24 -0.07
CA TYR A 185 8.42 -7.79 -1.21
C TYR A 185 7.42 -8.83 -1.70
N ILE A 186 7.61 -10.10 -1.34
CA ILE A 186 6.75 -11.18 -1.81
C ILE A 186 5.39 -11.20 -1.13
N TYR A 187 5.31 -10.80 0.13
CA TYR A 187 4.05 -10.82 0.90
C TYR A 187 2.95 -9.98 0.24
N ASP A 188 3.31 -8.80 -0.29
CA ASP A 188 2.38 -7.97 -1.08
C ASP A 188 1.83 -8.72 -2.30
N THR A 189 2.66 -9.57 -2.90
CA THR A 189 2.27 -10.37 -4.07
C THR A 189 1.36 -11.52 -3.68
N VAL A 190 1.72 -12.27 -2.63
CA VAL A 190 0.89 -13.38 -2.11
C VAL A 190 -0.49 -12.86 -1.75
N ILE A 191 -0.58 -11.81 -0.93
CA ILE A 191 -1.85 -11.22 -0.51
C ILE A 191 -2.69 -10.81 -1.74
N ARG A 192 -2.08 -10.15 -2.72
CA ARG A 192 -2.81 -9.73 -3.94
C ARG A 192 -3.31 -10.89 -4.77
N VAL A 193 -2.51 -11.93 -4.95
CA VAL A 193 -2.91 -13.14 -5.70
C VAL A 193 -4.10 -13.80 -5.01
N LEU A 194 -3.96 -14.06 -3.71
CA LEU A 194 -4.98 -14.73 -2.94
C LEU A 194 -6.29 -13.94 -2.85
N LEU A 195 -6.23 -12.61 -2.65
CA LEU A 195 -7.41 -11.75 -2.68
C LEU A 195 -8.06 -11.73 -4.07
N THR A 196 -7.26 -11.57 -5.15
CA THR A 196 -7.80 -11.52 -6.52
C THR A 196 -8.55 -12.80 -6.88
N TYR A 197 -8.06 -13.95 -6.47
CA TYR A 197 -8.73 -15.23 -6.73
C TYR A 197 -10.02 -15.38 -5.92
N ARG A 198 -10.01 -15.00 -4.63
CA ARG A 198 -11.16 -15.18 -3.73
C ARG A 198 -12.39 -14.38 -4.14
N GLY A 199 -12.23 -13.23 -4.78
CA GLY A 199 -13.39 -12.47 -5.21
C GLY A 199 -13.08 -11.17 -5.95
N PRO A 200 -14.11 -10.57 -6.56
CA PRO A 200 -13.96 -9.31 -7.26
C PRO A 200 -13.73 -8.15 -6.29
N VAL A 201 -12.96 -7.16 -6.74
CA VAL A 201 -12.67 -5.92 -6.03
C VAL A 201 -13.28 -4.75 -6.80
N GLY A 202 -14.11 -3.97 -6.14
CA GLY A 202 -14.71 -2.76 -6.69
C GLY A 202 -13.70 -1.60 -6.76
N VAL A 203 -13.97 -0.63 -7.61
CA VAL A 203 -13.21 0.61 -7.71
C VAL A 203 -14.16 1.79 -7.55
N GLU A 204 -13.77 2.73 -6.70
CA GLU A 204 -14.45 4.02 -6.54
C GLU A 204 -13.59 5.16 -7.09
N GLU A 205 -14.23 6.06 -7.83
CA GLU A 205 -13.60 7.27 -8.37
C GLU A 205 -13.48 8.35 -7.27
N VAL A 206 -12.78 8.00 -6.19
CA VAL A 206 -12.53 8.86 -5.04
C VAL A 206 -11.10 8.72 -4.58
N ALA A 207 -10.44 9.83 -4.25
CA ALA A 207 -9.12 9.78 -3.63
C ALA A 207 -9.25 9.16 -2.24
N MET A 208 -8.62 8.02 -2.03
CA MET A 208 -8.73 7.27 -0.78
C MET A 208 -7.37 7.09 -0.10
N TRP A 209 -6.38 6.56 -0.79
CA TRP A 209 -5.07 6.29 -0.22
C TRP A 209 -4.07 7.38 -0.58
N PHE A 210 -3.55 8.07 0.46
CA PHE A 210 -2.49 9.05 0.36
C PHE A 210 -1.19 8.41 0.81
N CYS A 211 -0.36 7.98 -0.14
CA CYS A 211 0.90 7.31 0.15
C CYS A 211 2.06 8.29 0.27
N SER A 212 2.81 8.17 1.35
CA SER A 212 4.00 8.98 1.61
C SER A 212 5.17 8.61 0.71
N ALA A 213 5.90 9.62 0.26
CA ALA A 213 7.21 9.48 -0.36
C ALA A 213 8.34 10.05 0.53
N GLU A 214 8.04 10.32 1.81
CA GLU A 214 8.97 10.97 2.72
C GLU A 214 10.10 10.06 3.18
N ASN A 215 9.79 8.76 3.34
CA ASN A 215 10.72 7.82 3.95
C ASN A 215 11.08 6.64 3.07
N PRO A 216 12.33 6.17 3.17
CA PRO A 216 12.66 4.84 2.71
C PRO A 216 11.91 3.79 3.56
N PRO A 217 11.60 2.62 2.99
CA PRO A 217 11.07 1.50 3.74
C PRO A 217 11.98 1.14 4.92
N VAL A 218 11.41 0.77 6.06
CA VAL A 218 12.19 0.24 7.19
C VAL A 218 12.84 -1.08 6.76
N ARG A 219 14.17 -1.09 6.71
CA ARG A 219 14.93 -2.25 6.23
C ARG A 219 15.31 -3.22 7.35
N ASP A 220 15.47 -2.68 8.56
CA ASP A 220 16.04 -3.39 9.70
C ASP A 220 14.99 -3.95 10.66
N ALA A 221 13.70 -3.84 10.30
CA ALA A 221 12.65 -4.44 11.11
C ALA A 221 12.78 -5.98 11.10
N PRO A 222 12.82 -6.65 12.24
CA PRO A 222 12.87 -8.10 12.30
C PRO A 222 11.76 -8.76 11.48
N GLY A 223 12.11 -9.74 10.66
CA GLY A 223 11.20 -10.43 9.75
C GLY A 223 10.90 -9.68 8.43
N MET A 224 11.40 -8.43 8.28
CA MET A 224 11.29 -7.67 7.03
C MET A 224 12.63 -7.64 6.29
N ASN A 225 13.04 -8.79 5.76
CA ASN A 225 14.25 -8.82 4.94
C ASN A 225 13.97 -8.19 3.57
N ARG A 226 14.50 -6.97 3.34
CA ARG A 226 14.46 -6.28 2.05
C ARG A 226 15.83 -6.16 1.39
N ASN A 227 16.81 -6.91 1.88
CA ASN A 227 18.18 -6.89 1.35
C ASN A 227 18.26 -7.59 -0.01
N VAL A 228 17.40 -8.58 -0.25
CA VAL A 228 17.27 -9.22 -1.56
C VAL A 228 16.19 -8.49 -2.36
N GLY A 229 16.58 -7.89 -3.49
CA GLY A 229 15.64 -7.21 -4.39
C GLY A 229 14.67 -8.20 -5.03
N PHE A 230 13.43 -7.78 -5.30
CA PHE A 230 12.38 -8.66 -5.86
C PHE A 230 12.79 -9.30 -7.20
N VAL A 231 13.50 -8.57 -8.07
CA VAL A 231 14.02 -9.11 -9.35
C VAL A 231 15.07 -10.18 -9.11
N GLU A 232 15.99 -9.92 -8.19
CA GLU A 232 17.04 -10.85 -7.80
C GLU A 232 16.42 -12.11 -7.20
N TRP A 233 15.47 -11.97 -6.29
CA TRP A 233 14.75 -13.07 -5.67
C TRP A 233 14.03 -13.96 -6.71
N LEU A 234 13.36 -13.36 -7.70
CA LEU A 234 12.67 -14.09 -8.78
C LEU A 234 13.61 -14.78 -9.79
N SER A 235 14.88 -14.40 -9.87
CA SER A 235 15.77 -14.77 -10.98
C SER A 235 17.05 -15.49 -10.55
N SER A 236 17.34 -15.54 -9.25
CA SER A 236 18.58 -16.16 -8.72
C SER A 236 18.38 -17.63 -8.44
N ASP A 237 19.35 -18.45 -8.84
CA ASP A 237 19.38 -19.87 -8.49
C ASP A 237 19.40 -20.10 -6.95
N ALA A 238 20.01 -19.17 -6.19
CA ALA A 238 20.06 -19.22 -4.74
C ALA A 238 18.71 -19.06 -4.04
N THR A 239 17.67 -18.64 -4.75
CA THR A 239 16.31 -18.43 -4.25
C THR A 239 15.26 -19.24 -4.99
N LYS A 240 15.67 -20.14 -5.88
CA LYS A 240 14.77 -20.93 -6.72
C LYS A 240 13.80 -21.78 -5.88
N ASP A 241 14.32 -22.45 -4.85
CA ASP A 241 13.50 -23.30 -3.97
C ASP A 241 12.47 -22.46 -3.20
N GLU A 242 12.88 -21.28 -2.70
CA GLU A 242 12.00 -20.37 -2.00
C GLU A 242 10.90 -19.78 -2.91
N VAL A 243 11.20 -19.52 -4.19
CA VAL A 243 10.20 -19.14 -5.20
C VAL A 243 9.21 -20.29 -5.42
N SER A 244 9.69 -21.53 -5.49
CA SER A 244 8.86 -22.73 -5.64
C SER A 244 7.97 -22.94 -4.41
N ASP A 245 8.49 -22.73 -3.21
CA ASP A 245 7.74 -22.80 -1.95
C ASP A 245 6.66 -21.72 -1.89
N CYS A 246 6.95 -20.51 -2.36
CA CYS A 246 5.97 -19.42 -2.45
C CYS A 246 4.84 -19.74 -3.43
N ILE A 247 5.17 -20.33 -4.60
CA ILE A 247 4.16 -20.80 -5.56
C ILE A 247 3.31 -21.89 -4.93
N ARG A 248 3.93 -22.86 -4.26
CA ARG A 248 3.24 -23.95 -3.57
C ARG A 248 2.27 -23.41 -2.52
N LEU A 249 2.70 -22.49 -1.65
CA LEU A 249 1.86 -21.85 -0.64
C LEU A 249 0.60 -21.23 -1.27
N MET A 250 0.76 -20.47 -2.35
CA MET A 250 -0.39 -19.88 -3.04
C MET A 250 -1.31 -20.92 -3.66
N VAL A 251 -0.74 -21.97 -4.27
CA VAL A 251 -1.51 -23.06 -4.89
C VAL A 251 -2.30 -23.83 -3.84
N ASP A 252 -1.66 -24.22 -2.74
CA ASP A 252 -2.28 -25.02 -1.67
C ASP A 252 -3.43 -24.24 -1.03
N ASP A 253 -3.25 -22.94 -0.72
CA ASP A 253 -4.30 -22.08 -0.19
C ASP A 253 -5.51 -21.95 -1.15
N LEU A 254 -5.26 -21.87 -2.46
CA LEU A 254 -6.34 -21.71 -3.44
C LEU A 254 -7.04 -23.05 -3.76
N VAL A 255 -6.33 -24.16 -3.71
CA VAL A 255 -6.89 -25.52 -3.86
C VAL A 255 -7.84 -25.84 -2.71
N ASP A 256 -7.51 -25.42 -1.49
CA ASP A 256 -8.35 -25.62 -0.30
C ASP A 256 -9.74 -24.95 -0.40
N LEU A 257 -9.90 -23.96 -1.30
CA LEU A 257 -11.20 -23.36 -1.61
C LEU A 257 -12.12 -24.26 -2.45
N GLY A 258 -11.56 -25.27 -3.14
CA GLY A 258 -12.32 -26.29 -3.88
C GLY A 258 -13.13 -25.75 -5.07
N GLN A 259 -12.71 -24.63 -5.69
CA GLN A 259 -13.44 -23.96 -6.76
C GLN A 259 -12.97 -24.36 -8.17
N ASP A 260 -11.69 -24.68 -8.32
CA ASP A 260 -11.07 -25.01 -9.60
C ASP A 260 -10.10 -26.20 -9.44
N GLU A 261 -9.69 -26.83 -10.54
CA GLU A 261 -8.77 -27.96 -10.52
C GLU A 261 -7.35 -27.56 -10.11
N PRO A 262 -6.64 -28.37 -9.31
CA PRO A 262 -5.30 -28.04 -8.80
C PRO A 262 -4.28 -27.68 -9.88
N HIS A 263 -4.34 -28.32 -11.05
CA HIS A 263 -3.42 -28.04 -12.14
C HIS A 263 -3.71 -26.71 -12.86
N GLU A 264 -4.96 -26.27 -12.92
CA GLU A 264 -5.36 -24.98 -13.47
C GLU A 264 -4.95 -23.85 -12.54
N ILE A 265 -5.19 -24.00 -11.21
CA ILE A 265 -4.72 -23.08 -10.18
C ILE A 265 -3.20 -22.91 -10.28
N ARG A 266 -2.45 -24.00 -10.33
CA ARG A 266 -0.99 -23.96 -10.47
C ARG A 266 -0.56 -23.19 -11.71
N SER A 267 -1.17 -23.47 -12.85
CA SER A 267 -0.87 -22.79 -14.12
C SER A 267 -1.13 -21.28 -14.04
N ALA A 268 -2.22 -20.86 -13.39
CA ALA A 268 -2.55 -19.46 -13.21
C ALA A 268 -1.56 -18.75 -12.26
N VAL A 269 -1.17 -19.38 -11.14
CA VAL A 269 -0.19 -18.82 -10.21
C VAL A 269 1.19 -18.70 -10.87
N GLU A 270 1.64 -19.70 -11.62
CA GLU A 270 2.91 -19.67 -12.35
C GLU A 270 2.89 -18.59 -13.45
N PHE A 271 1.77 -18.42 -14.14
CA PHE A 271 1.55 -17.29 -15.07
C PHE A 271 1.74 -15.95 -14.39
N VAL A 272 1.11 -15.73 -13.23
CA VAL A 272 1.23 -14.48 -12.46
C VAL A 272 2.68 -14.21 -12.09
N VAL A 273 3.38 -15.20 -11.55
CA VAL A 273 4.80 -15.07 -11.16
C VAL A 273 5.67 -14.78 -12.39
N GLY A 274 5.38 -15.41 -13.52
CA GLY A 274 6.04 -15.16 -14.82
C GLY A 274 5.85 -13.71 -15.30
N GLU A 275 4.62 -13.21 -15.29
CA GLU A 275 4.30 -11.83 -15.68
C GLU A 275 4.97 -10.80 -14.76
N LEU A 276 4.99 -11.05 -13.46
CA LEU A 276 5.71 -10.21 -12.52
C LEU A 276 7.22 -10.21 -12.79
N ARG A 277 7.83 -11.37 -13.03
CA ARG A 277 9.25 -11.49 -13.40
C ARG A 277 9.55 -10.66 -14.64
N ASN A 278 8.79 -10.84 -15.72
CA ASN A 278 8.94 -10.12 -16.97
C ASN A 278 8.84 -8.60 -16.79
N ARG A 279 7.84 -8.14 -16.04
CA ARG A 279 7.59 -6.73 -15.78
C ARG A 279 8.73 -6.09 -14.99
N TYR A 280 9.20 -6.73 -13.92
CA TYR A 280 10.27 -6.19 -13.09
C TYR A 280 11.61 -6.23 -13.80
N GLN A 281 11.90 -7.26 -14.59
CA GLN A 281 13.11 -7.33 -15.43
C GLN A 281 13.12 -6.20 -16.47
N LYS A 282 12.00 -5.96 -17.17
CA LYS A 282 11.88 -4.82 -18.10
C LYS A 282 12.12 -3.49 -17.40
N LYS A 283 11.55 -3.26 -16.20
CA LYS A 283 11.79 -2.06 -15.41
C LYS A 283 13.27 -1.92 -14.99
N ALA A 284 13.90 -3.01 -14.56
CA ALA A 284 15.31 -3.02 -14.19
C ALA A 284 16.20 -2.71 -15.40
N ALA A 285 15.95 -3.31 -16.55
CA ALA A 285 16.68 -3.04 -17.80
C ALA A 285 16.57 -1.57 -18.25
N ILE A 286 15.37 -0.97 -18.14
CA ILE A 286 15.19 0.46 -18.44
C ILE A 286 16.00 1.32 -17.47
N ARG A 287 15.99 1.01 -16.17
CA ARG A 287 16.74 1.74 -15.14
C ARG A 287 18.26 1.59 -15.31
N ALA A 288 18.73 0.46 -15.83
CA ALA A 288 20.14 0.18 -16.06
C ALA A 288 20.72 0.91 -17.30
N ARG A 289 19.90 1.44 -18.21
CA ARG A 289 20.38 2.16 -19.40
C ARG A 289 21.28 3.33 -19.02
N PRO A 290 22.50 3.44 -19.62
CA PRO A 290 23.48 4.47 -19.25
C PRO A 290 22.91 5.89 -19.25
N GLY A 291 22.11 6.25 -20.24
CA GLY A 291 21.46 7.55 -20.32
C GLY A 291 20.45 7.82 -19.19
N VAL A 292 19.75 6.79 -18.68
CA VAL A 292 18.84 6.91 -17.53
C VAL A 292 19.64 7.03 -16.24
N ARG A 293 20.71 6.23 -16.07
CA ARG A 293 21.63 6.31 -14.91
C ARG A 293 22.31 7.66 -14.83
N ALA A 294 22.91 8.14 -15.93
CA ALA A 294 23.57 9.44 -15.99
C ALA A 294 22.60 10.59 -15.68
N ARG A 295 21.39 10.54 -16.25
CA ARG A 295 20.35 11.55 -15.97
C ARG A 295 19.94 11.54 -14.50
N ARG A 296 19.68 10.37 -13.89
CA ARG A 296 19.37 10.27 -12.46
C ARG A 296 20.49 10.85 -11.59
N PHE A 297 21.75 10.55 -11.91
CA PHE A 297 22.91 11.04 -11.17
C PHE A 297 23.08 12.56 -11.31
N VAL A 298 23.02 13.09 -12.54
CA VAL A 298 23.14 14.53 -12.81
C VAL A 298 22.02 15.29 -12.12
N PHE A 299 20.78 14.78 -12.20
CA PHE A 299 19.63 15.46 -11.59
C PHE A 299 19.57 15.33 -10.07
N ALA A 300 20.03 14.22 -9.48
CA ALA A 300 20.14 14.12 -8.02
C ALA A 300 21.07 15.18 -7.45
N LYS A 301 22.17 15.49 -8.17
CA LYS A 301 23.18 16.49 -7.78
C LYS A 301 22.93 17.91 -8.30
N SER A 302 21.94 18.12 -9.16
CA SER A 302 21.69 19.44 -9.77
C SER A 302 21.10 20.43 -8.78
N PRO A 303 21.53 21.71 -8.79
CA PRO A 303 20.92 22.77 -8.02
C PRO A 303 19.40 22.90 -8.25
N ARG A 304 18.66 23.30 -7.22
CA ARG A 304 17.18 23.37 -7.24
C ARG A 304 16.63 24.22 -8.40
N PHE A 305 17.30 25.31 -8.76
CA PHE A 305 16.86 26.18 -9.86
C PHE A 305 16.97 25.51 -11.24
N LEU A 306 18.03 24.70 -11.48
CA LEU A 306 18.18 23.91 -12.71
C LEU A 306 17.11 22.81 -12.82
N LYS A 307 16.70 22.22 -11.69
CA LYS A 307 15.57 21.27 -11.64
C LYS A 307 14.26 21.94 -12.08
N ARG A 308 14.05 23.20 -11.69
CA ARG A 308 12.84 23.99 -12.02
C ARG A 308 12.80 24.38 -13.51
N PHE A 309 13.92 24.77 -14.10
CA PHE A 309 14.04 25.05 -15.54
C PHE A 309 13.91 23.79 -16.40
N GLY A 310 14.55 22.70 -16.01
CA GLY A 310 14.52 21.45 -16.74
C GLY A 310 13.12 20.82 -16.81
N LYS A 311 12.25 21.03 -15.80
CA LYS A 311 10.85 20.59 -15.82
C LYS A 311 10.07 21.09 -17.05
N ARG A 312 10.31 22.31 -17.51
CA ARG A 312 9.54 22.96 -18.58
C ARG A 312 9.78 22.34 -19.97
N PHE A 313 10.97 21.75 -20.18
CA PHE A 313 11.39 21.22 -21.49
C PHE A 313 11.50 19.69 -21.53
N MET A 314 11.07 18.99 -20.49
CA MET A 314 11.26 17.54 -20.39
C MET A 314 9.99 16.77 -20.74
N PRO A 315 10.06 15.70 -21.56
CA PRO A 315 8.91 14.84 -21.86
C PRO A 315 8.27 14.26 -20.60
N THR A 316 6.95 14.12 -20.59
CA THR A 316 6.14 13.69 -19.42
C THR A 316 6.60 12.34 -18.85
N GLY A 317 6.96 11.37 -19.71
CA GLY A 317 7.49 10.08 -19.26
C GLY A 317 8.80 10.18 -18.49
N LEU A 318 9.65 11.15 -18.83
CA LEU A 318 10.91 11.38 -18.14
C LEU A 318 10.71 12.13 -16.83
N ARG A 319 9.72 13.01 -16.73
CA ARG A 319 9.33 13.69 -15.48
C ARG A 319 8.86 12.66 -14.44
N ARG A 320 8.06 11.65 -14.82
CA ARG A 320 7.62 10.55 -13.94
C ARG A 320 8.80 9.76 -13.38
N VAL A 321 9.81 9.45 -14.20
CA VAL A 321 11.02 8.71 -13.76
C VAL A 321 11.86 9.50 -12.74
N LEU A 322 11.71 10.83 -12.71
CA LEU A 322 12.50 11.74 -11.88
C LEU A 322 11.71 12.31 -10.68
N ASP A 323 10.51 11.81 -10.40
CA ASP A 323 9.59 12.32 -9.37
C ASP A 323 9.28 13.84 -9.51
N TRP A 324 9.27 14.36 -10.73
CA TRP A 324 9.08 15.78 -11.02
C TRP A 324 7.64 16.12 -11.44
N THR A 325 6.73 15.19 -11.31
CA THR A 325 5.32 15.37 -11.62
C THR A 325 4.53 15.95 -10.45
N MET A 326 5.12 15.94 -9.25
CA MET A 326 4.48 16.48 -8.07
C MET A 326 4.26 18.00 -8.16
N VAL A 327 3.07 18.41 -7.82
CA VAL A 327 2.64 19.82 -7.73
C VAL A 327 2.16 20.11 -6.29
N PRO A 328 2.00 21.38 -5.88
CA PRO A 328 1.33 21.68 -4.62
C PRO A 328 0.00 20.92 -4.52
N ILE A 329 -0.30 20.35 -3.35
CA ILE A 329 -1.46 19.48 -3.19
C ILE A 329 -2.78 20.19 -3.57
N ALA A 330 -2.91 21.48 -3.29
CA ALA A 330 -4.07 22.27 -3.69
C ALA A 330 -4.25 22.34 -5.23
N GLU A 331 -3.15 22.42 -5.99
CA GLU A 331 -3.19 22.36 -7.45
C GLU A 331 -3.58 20.95 -7.93
N LEU A 332 -3.11 19.91 -7.23
CA LEU A 332 -3.48 18.54 -7.54
C LEU A 332 -4.98 18.29 -7.34
N VAL A 333 -5.56 18.79 -6.25
CA VAL A 333 -7.01 18.67 -5.97
C VAL A 333 -7.81 19.11 -7.18
N THR A 334 -7.58 20.34 -7.67
CA THR A 334 -8.27 20.87 -8.85
C THR A 334 -8.10 19.98 -10.09
N LYS A 335 -6.90 19.43 -10.32
CA LYS A 335 -6.64 18.55 -11.47
C LYS A 335 -7.35 17.20 -11.36
N VAL A 336 -7.40 16.65 -10.16
CA VAL A 336 -8.01 15.36 -9.86
C VAL A 336 -9.53 15.47 -10.00
N GLU A 337 -10.15 16.52 -9.48
CA GLU A 337 -11.58 16.81 -9.65
C GLU A 337 -11.95 17.01 -11.12
N ALA A 338 -11.14 17.74 -11.88
CA ALA A 338 -11.36 17.93 -13.31
C ALA A 338 -11.25 16.61 -14.11
N SER A 339 -10.63 15.58 -13.57
CA SER A 339 -10.57 14.24 -14.17
C SER A 339 -11.73 13.31 -13.73
N GLY A 340 -12.70 13.83 -12.96
CA GLY A 340 -13.86 13.08 -12.50
C GLY A 340 -13.64 12.26 -11.21
N ILE A 341 -12.48 12.42 -10.56
CA ILE A 341 -12.18 11.77 -9.28
C ILE A 341 -12.60 12.71 -8.15
N ARG A 342 -13.45 12.23 -7.26
CA ARG A 342 -13.86 12.98 -6.06
C ARG A 342 -12.68 13.05 -5.07
N ILE A 343 -12.49 14.20 -4.44
CA ILE A 343 -11.50 14.39 -3.39
C ILE A 343 -12.07 15.33 -2.33
N SER A 344 -12.01 14.92 -1.07
CA SER A 344 -12.51 15.73 0.05
C SER A 344 -11.48 16.79 0.42
N SER A 345 -11.81 18.06 0.23
CA SER A 345 -10.96 19.17 0.64
C SER A 345 -10.70 19.17 2.15
N ASN A 346 -11.70 18.83 2.98
CA ASN A 346 -11.55 18.71 4.43
C ASN A 346 -10.55 17.59 4.81
N ASP A 347 -10.61 16.43 4.13
CA ASP A 347 -9.65 15.34 4.37
C ASP A 347 -8.24 15.74 3.94
N VAL A 348 -8.12 16.46 2.81
CA VAL A 348 -6.82 16.96 2.33
C VAL A 348 -6.23 17.96 3.32
N GLU A 349 -7.01 18.90 3.84
CA GLU A 349 -6.57 19.84 4.89
C GLU A 349 -6.08 19.10 6.13
N LYS A 350 -6.88 18.17 6.63
CA LYS A 350 -6.51 17.34 7.79
C LYS A 350 -5.21 16.56 7.58
N ILE A 351 -4.98 16.00 6.37
CA ILE A 351 -3.73 15.33 6.01
C ILE A 351 -2.57 16.33 5.97
N VAL A 352 -2.75 17.48 5.36
CA VAL A 352 -1.73 18.55 5.29
C VAL A 352 -1.33 18.98 6.69
N ASP A 353 -2.28 19.23 7.58
CA ASP A 353 -2.03 19.65 8.97
C ASP A 353 -1.26 18.57 9.75
N ALA A 354 -1.62 17.30 9.58
CA ALA A 354 -0.90 16.17 10.19
C ALA A 354 0.56 16.05 9.69
N VAL A 355 0.79 16.31 8.41
CA VAL A 355 2.13 16.27 7.79
C VAL A 355 2.98 17.45 8.27
N VAL A 356 2.44 18.66 8.23
CA VAL A 356 3.13 19.90 8.66
C VAL A 356 3.41 19.88 10.15
N GLY A 357 2.43 19.50 10.97
CA GLY A 357 2.58 19.41 12.42
C GLY A 357 3.67 18.43 12.85
N LYS A 358 3.83 17.29 12.16
CA LYS A 358 4.96 16.38 12.39
C LYS A 358 6.30 17.07 12.09
N ALA A 359 6.41 17.74 10.95
CA ALA A 359 7.65 18.38 10.54
C ALA A 359 8.10 19.47 11.53
N GLN A 360 7.15 20.23 12.10
CA GLN A 360 7.44 21.25 13.14
C GLN A 360 7.92 20.61 14.45
N ARG A 361 7.33 19.47 14.86
CA ARG A 361 7.77 18.75 16.06
C ARG A 361 9.21 18.24 15.93
N VAL A 362 9.57 17.64 14.79
CA VAL A 362 10.94 17.17 14.53
C VAL A 362 11.93 18.34 14.60
N ALA A 363 11.63 19.47 13.96
CA ALA A 363 12.50 20.65 14.00
C ALA A 363 12.73 21.20 15.41
N ASN A 364 11.70 21.14 16.28
CA ASN A 364 11.80 21.61 17.68
C ASN A 364 12.56 20.64 18.60
N HIS A 365 12.73 19.37 18.21
CA HIS A 365 13.54 18.40 18.98
C HIS A 365 15.02 18.40 18.58
N GLU A 366 15.35 18.94 17.42
CA GLU A 366 16.73 19.05 16.90
C GLU A 366 17.39 20.41 17.25
N SER A 367 16.61 21.37 17.80
CA SER A 367 17.07 22.68 18.29
C SER A 367 17.29 22.67 19.81
#